data_aabe28dd2f23605ffe36c91154f8938c
#
_entry.id   aabe28dd2f23605ffe36c91154f8938c
#
_cell.length_a   1.000
_cell.length_b   1.000
_cell.length_c   1.000
_cell.angle_alpha   90.00
_cell.angle_beta   90.00
_cell.angle_gamma   90.00
#
_symmetry.space_group_name_H-M   'P 1'
#
loop_
_entity.id
_entity.type
_entity.pdbx_description
1 polymer ?
#
loop_
_entity_poly.entity_id
_entity_poly.type
_entity_poly.pdbx_seq_one_letter_code
_entity_poly.pdbx_strand_id
1 'polypeptide(L)'
;MRKQLFSLLISLLVTVVSAQNTNEMKYLLTTKTNTIGLSTLSLIDPYLSPLVYTGNGIQFEHESRRFLSVTTTKISIQNKLDFEAGALLNPAQTSSMTYMAMNYSLAMQYHFHPMKGLLLMTGASWDIGLGYKDVPRNINNPGNVDLATNLNLSGVAIYDIPLRRRTLRLQLAVETPLIGWMYVPLAGASYYEMFMLGNLSGISHFSSVFNKRGINPKLTVDVPFKHSVWRVGIGYQKLQYTANNMVFDKSEMNIIIGTTFDMIGFGGRMRKAPSNFISPTE
;
A
#
# COMPACT_ATOMS: atom_id res chain seq x y z
N MET A 1 11.29 -22.57 26.08
CA MET A 1 11.84 -21.37 25.43
C MET A 1 10.87 -20.66 24.45
N ARG A 2 10.17 -21.33 23.54
CA ARG A 2 9.23 -20.65 22.58
C ARG A 2 8.05 -19.91 23.21
N LYS A 3 7.48 -20.41 24.31
CA LYS A 3 6.34 -19.78 25.01
C LYS A 3 6.73 -18.50 25.79
N GLN A 4 7.97 -18.41 26.23
CA GLN A 4 8.48 -17.23 26.96
C GLN A 4 8.83 -16.05 26.04
N LEU A 5 9.30 -16.33 24.80
CA LEU A 5 9.53 -15.28 23.79
C LEU A 5 8.22 -14.62 23.31
N PHE A 6 7.16 -15.41 23.17
CA PHE A 6 5.84 -14.90 22.74
C PHE A 6 5.18 -14.04 23.84
N SER A 7 5.36 -14.41 25.12
CA SER A 7 4.91 -13.64 26.27
C SER A 7 5.69 -12.32 26.40
N LEU A 8 6.99 -12.31 26.10
CA LEU A 8 7.82 -11.10 26.15
C LEU A 8 7.45 -10.11 25.03
N LEU A 9 7.11 -10.59 23.83
CA LEU A 9 6.65 -9.73 22.73
C LEU A 9 5.28 -9.10 23.01
N ILE A 10 4.38 -9.84 23.65
CA ILE A 10 3.05 -9.32 24.03
C ILE A 10 3.18 -8.33 25.20
N SER A 11 4.07 -8.56 26.18
CA SER A 11 4.29 -7.63 27.27
C SER A 11 4.97 -6.32 26.81
N LEU A 12 5.85 -6.36 25.81
CA LEU A 12 6.44 -5.14 25.24
C LEU A 12 5.39 -4.29 24.49
N LEU A 13 4.36 -4.90 23.90
CA LEU A 13 3.25 -4.20 23.24
C LEU A 13 2.27 -3.56 24.24
N VAL A 14 2.16 -4.08 25.45
CA VAL A 14 1.19 -3.62 26.47
C VAL A 14 1.76 -2.49 27.35
N THR A 15 3.08 -2.39 27.52
CA THR A 15 3.70 -1.38 28.41
C THR A 15 3.78 0.03 27.82
N VAL A 16 3.35 0.25 26.58
CA VAL A 16 3.31 1.59 25.95
C VAL A 16 2.04 2.39 26.31
N VAL A 17 1.11 1.83 27.08
CA VAL A 17 -0.26 2.41 27.26
C VAL A 17 -0.42 3.27 28.51
N SER A 18 0.58 3.44 29.39
CA SER A 18 0.35 4.13 30.67
C SER A 18 1.39 5.18 30.99
N ALA A 19 1.23 6.38 30.41
CA ALA A 19 1.73 7.62 31.02
C ALA A 19 0.80 8.78 30.62
N GLN A 20 -0.33 8.90 31.31
CA GLN A 20 -1.17 10.10 31.24
C GLN A 20 -0.62 11.14 32.22
N ASN A 21 0.04 12.16 31.71
CA ASN A 21 0.28 13.40 32.42
C ASN A 21 -0.86 14.38 32.12
N THR A 22 -1.55 14.80 33.17
CA THR A 22 -2.69 15.73 33.16
C THR A 22 -2.23 17.18 32.96
N ASN A 23 -1.94 17.59 31.72
CA ASN A 23 -1.93 18.99 31.36
C ASN A 23 -2.31 19.11 29.88
N GLU A 24 -3.50 19.69 29.66
CA GLU A 24 -4.14 19.93 28.37
C GLU A 24 -4.35 18.66 27.51
N MET A 25 -5.57 18.10 27.57
CA MET A 25 -5.92 16.94 26.74
C MET A 25 -5.76 17.29 25.26
N LYS A 26 -4.65 16.87 24.66
CA LYS A 26 -4.44 16.91 23.22
C LYS A 26 -5.13 15.72 22.59
N TYR A 27 -5.85 15.95 21.48
CA TYR A 27 -6.57 14.91 20.76
C TYR A 27 -5.86 14.61 19.45
N LEU A 28 -5.63 13.32 19.18
CA LEU A 28 -5.05 12.89 17.92
C LEU A 28 -6.12 12.85 16.84
N LEU A 29 -5.87 13.55 15.75
CA LEU A 29 -6.64 13.40 14.54
C LEU A 29 -6.19 12.15 13.78
N THR A 30 -7.15 11.54 13.08
CA THR A 30 -6.89 10.52 12.09
C THR A 30 -7.17 11.13 10.73
N THR A 31 -6.13 11.35 9.95
CA THR A 31 -6.28 11.79 8.56
C THR A 31 -6.68 10.59 7.71
N LYS A 32 -7.80 10.70 7.01
CA LYS A 32 -8.30 9.70 6.06
C LYS A 32 -8.31 10.26 4.66
N THR A 33 -7.90 9.44 3.72
CA THR A 33 -7.89 9.77 2.29
C THR A 33 -8.55 8.65 1.53
N ASN A 34 -9.48 9.00 0.63
CA ASN A 34 -10.07 8.09 -0.33
C ASN A 34 -9.77 8.60 -1.73
N THR A 35 -9.19 7.75 -2.56
CA THR A 35 -8.87 8.09 -3.95
C THR A 35 -9.39 7.04 -4.90
N ILE A 36 -9.74 7.49 -6.11
CA ILE A 36 -10.04 6.65 -7.26
C ILE A 36 -9.03 7.01 -8.34
N GLY A 37 -8.50 6.02 -9.03
CA GLY A 37 -7.55 6.17 -10.11
C GLY A 37 -8.02 5.51 -11.40
N LEU A 38 -7.58 6.09 -12.52
CA LEU A 38 -7.57 5.45 -13.81
C LEU A 38 -6.13 5.08 -14.13
N SER A 39 -5.91 3.82 -14.50
CA SER A 39 -4.57 3.30 -14.73
C SER A 39 -4.39 2.75 -16.15
N THR A 40 -3.14 2.83 -16.60
CA THR A 40 -2.64 2.08 -17.75
C THR A 40 -1.69 1.01 -17.21
N LEU A 41 -1.96 -0.25 -17.57
CA LEU A 41 -1.24 -1.42 -17.09
C LEU A 41 -0.49 -2.10 -18.22
N SER A 42 0.68 -2.63 -17.89
CA SER A 42 1.43 -3.59 -18.71
C SER A 42 1.86 -4.74 -17.81
N LEU A 43 1.53 -5.98 -18.17
CA LEU A 43 1.71 -7.14 -17.35
C LEU A 43 2.20 -8.34 -18.18
N ILE A 44 3.22 -9.05 -17.66
CA ILE A 44 3.71 -10.33 -18.15
C ILE A 44 3.60 -11.32 -17.00
N ASP A 45 2.88 -12.39 -17.22
CA ASP A 45 2.83 -13.54 -16.32
C ASP A 45 3.11 -14.83 -17.12
N PRO A 46 4.35 -15.35 -17.08
CA PRO A 46 4.73 -16.51 -17.90
C PRO A 46 4.01 -17.79 -17.54
N TYR A 47 3.39 -17.88 -16.34
CA TYR A 47 2.54 -19.03 -16.00
C TYR A 47 1.29 -19.07 -16.87
N LEU A 48 0.69 -17.91 -17.18
CA LEU A 48 -0.50 -17.80 -18.01
C LEU A 48 -0.14 -17.64 -19.49
N SER A 49 0.82 -16.75 -19.79
CA SER A 49 1.23 -16.46 -21.16
C SER A 49 2.58 -15.74 -21.17
N PRO A 50 3.49 -16.08 -22.08
CA PRO A 50 4.77 -15.36 -22.23
C PRO A 50 4.62 -13.98 -22.89
N LEU A 51 3.41 -13.61 -23.32
CA LEU A 51 3.15 -12.34 -24.01
C LEU A 51 2.94 -11.20 -23.02
N VAL A 52 3.29 -10.00 -23.44
CA VAL A 52 2.94 -8.76 -22.72
C VAL A 52 1.47 -8.44 -22.96
N TYR A 53 0.71 -8.24 -21.90
CA TYR A 53 -0.67 -7.74 -21.96
C TYR A 53 -0.69 -6.28 -21.53
N THR A 54 -1.33 -5.42 -22.31
CA THR A 54 -1.47 -4.00 -22.01
C THR A 54 -2.92 -3.58 -22.01
N GLY A 55 -3.29 -2.65 -21.17
CA GLY A 55 -4.68 -2.17 -21.13
C GLY A 55 -4.91 -1.12 -20.06
N ASN A 56 -6.18 -0.93 -19.72
CA ASN A 56 -6.60 0.07 -18.77
C ASN A 56 -7.24 -0.59 -17.54
N GLY A 57 -7.16 0.11 -16.41
CA GLY A 57 -7.73 -0.33 -15.16
C GLY A 57 -8.27 0.83 -14.34
N ILE A 58 -8.89 0.45 -13.25
CA ILE A 58 -9.34 1.34 -12.18
C ILE A 58 -8.70 0.93 -10.88
N GLN A 59 -8.39 1.92 -10.04
CA GLN A 59 -7.84 1.73 -8.71
C GLN A 59 -8.71 2.46 -7.70
N PHE A 60 -8.90 1.86 -6.55
CA PHE A 60 -9.45 2.50 -5.36
C PHE A 60 -8.45 2.36 -4.21
N GLU A 61 -8.17 3.45 -3.50
CA GLU A 61 -7.30 3.44 -2.33
C GLU A 61 -7.99 4.13 -1.15
N HIS A 62 -7.94 3.47 -0.01
CA HIS A 62 -8.28 4.04 1.29
C HIS A 62 -7.04 4.10 2.17
N GLU A 63 -6.66 5.29 2.60
CA GLU A 63 -5.56 5.53 3.53
C GLU A 63 -6.08 6.12 4.84
N SER A 64 -5.52 5.69 5.95
CA SER A 64 -5.79 6.20 7.29
C SER A 64 -4.48 6.36 8.04
N ARG A 65 -4.16 7.58 8.49
CA ARG A 65 -2.93 7.90 9.20
C ARG A 65 -3.23 8.58 10.53
N ARG A 66 -2.52 8.18 11.59
CA ARG A 66 -2.59 8.81 12.90
C ARG A 66 -1.26 8.72 13.63
N PHE A 67 -1.01 9.60 14.59
CA PHE A 67 0.10 9.40 15.51
C PHE A 67 -0.12 8.20 16.43
N LEU A 68 0.97 7.55 16.81
CA LEU A 68 0.93 6.40 17.72
C LEU A 68 0.52 6.83 19.14
N SER A 69 0.99 7.99 19.60
CA SER A 69 0.73 8.51 20.94
C SER A 69 0.62 10.02 20.95
N VAL A 70 -0.16 10.56 21.87
CA VAL A 70 -0.30 12.00 22.14
C VAL A 70 1.01 12.60 22.67
N THR A 71 1.79 11.82 23.42
CA THR A 71 3.06 12.26 24.02
C THR A 71 4.22 12.26 23.03
N THR A 72 4.15 11.42 21.99
CA THR A 72 5.20 11.27 20.98
C THR A 72 4.64 11.49 19.60
N THR A 73 4.60 12.75 19.16
CA THR A 73 4.15 13.15 17.81
C THR A 73 5.23 12.95 16.73
N LYS A 74 6.18 12.02 16.97
CA LYS A 74 7.27 11.70 16.05
C LYS A 74 7.03 10.41 15.27
N ILE A 75 6.07 9.60 15.71
CA ILE A 75 5.80 8.30 15.07
C ILE A 75 4.33 8.24 14.70
N SER A 76 4.05 7.98 13.43
CA SER A 76 2.70 7.71 12.93
C SER A 76 2.53 6.27 12.47
N ILE A 77 1.29 5.79 12.57
CA ILE A 77 0.83 4.55 11.96
C ILE A 77 -0.07 4.92 10.78
N GLN A 78 0.17 4.25 9.66
CA GLN A 78 -0.64 4.35 8.45
C GLN A 78 -1.20 2.98 8.11
N ASN A 79 -2.51 2.90 7.86
CA ASN A 79 -3.17 1.76 7.24
C ASN A 79 -3.58 2.17 5.82
N LYS A 80 -3.33 1.31 4.86
CA LYS A 80 -3.68 1.54 3.46
C LYS A 80 -4.33 0.27 2.90
N LEU A 81 -5.45 0.43 2.23
CA LEU A 81 -6.15 -0.63 1.50
C LEU A 81 -6.27 -0.17 0.05
N ASP A 82 -5.70 -0.96 -0.84
CA ASP A 82 -5.75 -0.74 -2.28
C ASP A 82 -6.56 -1.85 -2.93
N PHE A 83 -7.38 -1.47 -3.89
CA PHE A 83 -8.08 -2.38 -4.78
C PHE A 83 -7.85 -1.93 -6.22
N GLU A 84 -7.54 -2.87 -7.10
CA GLU A 84 -7.21 -2.64 -8.50
C GLU A 84 -7.93 -3.66 -9.38
N ALA A 85 -8.45 -3.21 -10.53
CA ALA A 85 -9.02 -4.08 -11.55
C ALA A 85 -8.68 -3.55 -12.94
N GLY A 86 -8.34 -4.44 -13.87
CA GLY A 86 -7.94 -4.08 -15.21
C GLY A 86 -8.33 -5.12 -16.26
N ALA A 87 -8.51 -4.63 -17.48
CA ALA A 87 -8.70 -5.43 -18.68
C ALA A 87 -7.59 -5.12 -19.68
N LEU A 88 -6.87 -6.16 -20.07
CA LEU A 88 -5.66 -6.06 -20.88
C LEU A 88 -5.79 -6.94 -22.12
N LEU A 89 -5.11 -6.55 -23.18
CA LEU A 89 -5.02 -7.30 -24.43
C LEU A 89 -3.57 -7.60 -24.77
N ASN A 90 -3.34 -8.73 -25.42
CA ASN A 90 -2.04 -9.03 -26.01
C ASN A 90 -1.79 -8.12 -27.24
N PRO A 91 -0.55 -8.00 -27.76
CA PRO A 91 -0.21 -7.11 -28.86
C PRO A 91 -1.04 -7.34 -30.14
N ALA A 92 -1.41 -8.59 -30.41
CA ALA A 92 -2.23 -8.95 -31.57
C ALA A 92 -3.74 -8.76 -31.34
N GLN A 93 -4.16 -8.35 -30.13
CA GLN A 93 -5.57 -8.20 -29.71
C GLN A 93 -6.43 -9.48 -29.88
N THR A 94 -5.78 -10.64 -29.85
CA THR A 94 -6.41 -11.95 -30.02
C THR A 94 -6.68 -12.66 -28.71
N SER A 95 -6.16 -12.16 -27.61
CA SER A 95 -6.33 -12.72 -26.25
C SER A 95 -6.42 -11.60 -25.25
N SER A 96 -7.34 -11.73 -24.31
CA SER A 96 -7.54 -10.81 -23.19
C SER A 96 -7.00 -11.40 -21.91
N MET A 97 -6.61 -10.53 -20.99
CA MET A 97 -6.31 -10.85 -19.59
C MET A 97 -7.15 -9.95 -18.70
N THR A 98 -7.87 -10.56 -17.76
CA THR A 98 -8.49 -9.83 -16.65
C THR A 98 -7.53 -9.87 -15.46
N TYR A 99 -7.34 -8.74 -14.82
CA TYR A 99 -6.50 -8.59 -13.64
C TYR A 99 -7.29 -7.94 -12.51
N MET A 100 -7.21 -8.51 -11.31
CA MET A 100 -7.76 -7.94 -10.09
C MET A 100 -6.76 -8.14 -8.97
N ALA A 101 -6.59 -7.13 -8.12
CA ALA A 101 -5.73 -7.22 -6.94
C ALA A 101 -6.28 -6.42 -5.78
N MET A 102 -5.97 -6.89 -4.58
CA MET A 102 -6.20 -6.21 -3.32
C MET A 102 -4.92 -6.25 -2.50
N ASN A 103 -4.54 -5.11 -1.93
CA ASN A 103 -3.37 -5.02 -1.07
C ASN A 103 -3.73 -4.27 0.21
N TYR A 104 -3.37 -4.84 1.36
CA TYR A 104 -3.43 -4.18 2.65
C TYR A 104 -2.02 -3.90 3.15
N SER A 105 -1.77 -2.68 3.61
CA SER A 105 -0.47 -2.25 4.12
C SER A 105 -0.61 -1.55 5.47
N LEU A 106 0.28 -1.90 6.40
CA LEU A 106 0.44 -1.28 7.71
C LEU A 106 1.85 -0.69 7.78
N ALA A 107 1.96 0.64 7.84
CA ALA A 107 3.24 1.33 7.94
C ALA A 107 3.43 2.00 9.29
N MET A 108 4.68 2.04 9.75
CA MET A 108 5.14 2.85 10.87
C MET A 108 6.22 3.79 10.37
N GLN A 109 6.02 5.09 10.57
CA GLN A 109 6.89 6.13 10.01
C GLN A 109 7.31 7.14 11.08
N TYR A 110 8.59 7.48 11.08
CA TYR A 110 9.19 8.52 11.92
C TYR A 110 9.18 9.86 11.18
N HIS A 111 8.81 10.93 11.88
CA HIS A 111 8.63 12.28 11.35
C HIS A 111 9.85 13.15 11.61
N PHE A 112 10.32 13.84 10.57
CA PHE A 112 11.39 14.84 10.61
C PHE A 112 10.88 16.16 10.02
N HIS A 113 11.20 17.26 10.66
CA HIS A 113 10.91 18.61 10.19
C HIS A 113 12.22 19.37 9.93
N PRO A 114 12.89 19.14 8.77
CA PRO A 114 14.20 19.74 8.51
C PRO A 114 14.12 21.25 8.29
N MET A 115 12.99 21.74 7.79
CA MET A 115 12.74 23.16 7.57
C MET A 115 11.24 23.47 7.68
N LYS A 116 10.91 24.74 7.79
CA LYS A 116 9.51 25.19 7.85
C LYS A 116 8.76 24.80 6.57
N GLY A 117 7.61 24.17 6.73
CA GLY A 117 6.77 23.70 5.63
C GLY A 117 7.18 22.38 5.00
N LEU A 118 8.29 21.76 5.42
CA LEU A 118 8.73 20.45 4.94
C LEU A 118 8.66 19.40 6.05
N LEU A 119 7.84 18.39 5.86
CA LEU A 119 7.75 17.20 6.69
C LEU A 119 8.29 16.00 5.89
N LEU A 120 9.29 15.34 6.44
CA LEU A 120 9.80 14.05 5.93
C LEU A 120 9.39 12.95 6.88
N MET A 121 8.89 11.84 6.33
CA MET A 121 8.57 10.65 7.07
C MET A 121 9.31 9.46 6.46
N THR A 122 9.94 8.65 7.28
CA THR A 122 10.62 7.43 6.83
C THR A 122 10.34 6.31 7.79
N GLY A 123 10.27 5.09 7.29
CA GLY A 123 9.99 3.92 8.09
C GLY A 123 9.82 2.66 7.27
N ALA A 124 9.11 1.72 7.83
CA ALA A 124 8.80 0.46 7.18
C ALA A 124 7.29 0.26 7.08
N SER A 125 6.86 -0.45 6.04
CA SER A 125 5.50 -0.96 5.91
C SER A 125 5.52 -2.47 5.72
N TRP A 126 4.60 -3.15 6.38
CA TRP A 126 4.28 -4.55 6.11
C TRP A 126 3.04 -4.60 5.24
N ASP A 127 3.09 -5.35 4.15
CA ASP A 127 1.94 -5.56 3.28
C ASP A 127 1.57 -7.02 3.11
N ILE A 128 0.32 -7.25 2.74
CA ILE A 128 -0.20 -8.51 2.24
C ILE A 128 -1.04 -8.21 1.00
N GLY A 129 -0.67 -8.85 -0.11
CA GLY A 129 -1.33 -8.70 -1.40
C GLY A 129 -1.94 -10.01 -1.86
N LEU A 130 -3.15 -9.90 -2.40
CA LEU A 130 -3.88 -10.97 -3.08
C LEU A 130 -4.25 -10.47 -4.46
N GLY A 131 -3.94 -11.25 -5.50
CA GLY A 131 -4.29 -10.94 -6.88
C GLY A 131 -4.87 -12.15 -7.60
N TYR A 132 -5.59 -11.87 -8.66
CA TYR A 132 -6.08 -12.88 -9.59
C TYR A 132 -5.94 -12.38 -11.02
N LYS A 133 -5.45 -13.26 -11.88
CA LYS A 133 -5.33 -13.04 -13.32
C LYS A 133 -6.02 -14.16 -14.06
N ASP A 134 -6.71 -13.81 -15.13
CA ASP A 134 -7.41 -14.77 -15.97
C ASP A 134 -7.11 -14.50 -17.44
N VAL A 135 -6.69 -15.56 -18.15
CA VAL A 135 -6.45 -15.58 -19.59
C VAL A 135 -7.26 -16.72 -20.20
N PRO A 136 -8.52 -16.49 -20.62
CA PRO A 136 -9.44 -17.55 -21.05
C PRO A 136 -8.91 -18.38 -22.22
N ARG A 137 -7.99 -17.86 -23.00
CA ARG A 137 -7.36 -18.57 -24.11
C ARG A 137 -6.39 -19.66 -23.67
N ASN A 138 -5.88 -19.62 -22.45
CA ASN A 138 -5.06 -20.70 -21.88
C ASN A 138 -5.99 -21.78 -21.30
N ILE A 139 -6.27 -22.80 -22.08
CA ILE A 139 -7.25 -23.86 -21.73
C ILE A 139 -6.78 -24.68 -20.51
N ASN A 140 -5.48 -24.89 -20.38
CA ASN A 140 -4.94 -25.74 -19.29
C ASN A 140 -4.91 -25.01 -17.95
N ASN A 141 -4.51 -23.74 -17.95
CA ASN A 141 -4.35 -22.90 -16.76
C ASN A 141 -4.91 -21.50 -17.05
N PRO A 142 -6.23 -21.31 -17.10
CA PRO A 142 -6.80 -20.01 -17.46
C PRO A 142 -6.55 -18.95 -16.39
N GLY A 143 -6.46 -19.36 -15.10
CA GLY A 143 -6.32 -18.46 -13.98
C GLY A 143 -5.02 -18.61 -13.22
N ASN A 144 -4.55 -17.52 -12.60
CA ASN A 144 -3.44 -17.52 -11.67
C ASN A 144 -3.76 -16.62 -10.47
N VAL A 145 -3.43 -17.11 -9.27
CA VAL A 145 -3.55 -16.36 -8.00
C VAL A 145 -2.19 -15.83 -7.62
N ASP A 146 -2.12 -14.54 -7.27
CA ASP A 146 -0.96 -13.93 -6.63
C ASP A 146 -1.20 -13.85 -5.13
N LEU A 147 -0.26 -14.34 -4.35
CA LEU A 147 -0.25 -14.14 -2.91
C LEU A 147 1.16 -13.77 -2.49
N ALA A 148 1.29 -12.64 -1.83
CA ALA A 148 2.58 -12.16 -1.35
C ALA A 148 2.43 -11.36 -0.07
N THR A 149 3.48 -11.38 0.75
CA THR A 149 3.63 -10.48 1.87
C THR A 149 5.04 -9.94 1.88
N ASN A 150 5.20 -8.63 2.15
CA ASN A 150 6.48 -7.98 2.11
C ASN A 150 6.68 -7.03 3.29
N LEU A 151 7.91 -6.89 3.70
CA LEU A 151 8.38 -5.75 4.47
C LEU A 151 9.03 -4.77 3.49
N ASN A 152 8.49 -3.57 3.41
CA ASN A 152 8.92 -2.52 2.50
C ASN A 152 9.62 -1.40 3.26
N LEU A 153 10.54 -0.73 2.58
CA LEU A 153 11.00 0.61 3.00
C LEU A 153 9.98 1.64 2.50
N SER A 154 9.59 2.55 3.38
CA SER A 154 8.62 3.61 3.08
C SER A 154 9.20 4.98 3.37
N GLY A 155 9.04 5.90 2.44
CA GLY A 155 9.42 7.31 2.58
C GLY A 155 8.33 8.23 2.05
N VAL A 156 8.07 9.32 2.78
CA VAL A 156 7.10 10.34 2.36
C VAL A 156 7.71 11.71 2.61
N ALA A 157 7.59 12.60 1.63
CA ALA A 157 7.91 14.01 1.74
C ALA A 157 6.64 14.83 1.52
N ILE A 158 6.31 15.70 2.47
CA ILE A 158 5.18 16.64 2.39
C ILE A 158 5.73 18.04 2.42
N TYR A 159 5.36 18.86 1.45
CA TYR A 159 5.74 20.26 1.37
C TYR A 159 4.52 21.15 1.26
N ASP A 160 4.37 22.05 2.22
CA ASP A 160 3.28 23.02 2.27
C ASP A 160 3.67 24.29 1.53
N ILE A 161 2.95 24.58 0.44
CA ILE A 161 3.16 25.76 -0.43
C ILE A 161 2.13 26.83 -0.04
N PRO A 162 2.54 27.89 0.68
CA PRO A 162 1.62 28.94 1.07
C PRO A 162 1.27 29.81 -0.14
N LEU A 163 -0.01 29.85 -0.50
CA LEU A 163 -0.58 30.77 -1.48
C LEU A 163 -1.36 31.88 -0.77
N ARG A 164 -1.66 32.95 -1.48
CA ARG A 164 -2.33 34.16 -0.92
C ARG A 164 -3.62 33.86 -0.15
N ARG A 165 -4.38 32.81 -0.51
CA ARG A 165 -5.70 32.50 0.07
C ARG A 165 -5.79 31.07 0.63
N ARG A 166 -4.83 30.21 0.37
CA ARG A 166 -4.84 28.80 0.78
C ARG A 166 -3.42 28.24 0.78
N THR A 167 -3.20 27.16 1.49
CA THR A 167 -1.94 26.39 1.41
C THR A 167 -2.19 25.13 0.60
N LEU A 168 -1.43 24.95 -0.47
CA LEU A 168 -1.41 23.67 -1.19
C LEU A 168 -0.42 22.75 -0.51
N ARG A 169 -0.75 21.46 -0.43
CA ARG A 169 0.14 20.44 0.12
C ARG A 169 0.59 19.51 -0.99
N LEU A 170 1.88 19.53 -1.30
CA LEU A 170 2.52 18.60 -2.22
C LEU A 170 3.03 17.41 -1.41
N GLN A 171 2.71 16.19 -1.83
CA GLN A 171 3.18 14.97 -1.18
C GLN A 171 3.80 14.04 -2.22
N LEU A 172 5.03 13.61 -1.95
CA LEU A 172 5.70 12.51 -2.65
C LEU A 172 5.83 11.33 -1.69
N ALA A 173 5.25 10.20 -2.04
CA ALA A 173 5.41 8.95 -1.32
C ALA A 173 6.15 7.93 -2.18
N VAL A 174 7.05 7.14 -1.59
CA VAL A 174 7.79 6.08 -2.29
C VAL A 174 7.84 4.86 -1.38
N GLU A 175 7.50 3.71 -1.93
CA GLU A 175 7.61 2.41 -1.27
C GLU A 175 8.41 1.44 -2.15
N THR A 176 9.24 0.59 -1.52
CA THR A 176 10.03 -0.45 -2.21
C THR A 176 10.11 -1.71 -1.34
N PRO A 177 9.83 -2.91 -1.87
CA PRO A 177 9.95 -4.16 -1.13
C PRO A 177 11.41 -4.49 -0.85
N LEU A 178 11.68 -4.93 0.39
CA LEU A 178 13.01 -5.37 0.82
C LEU A 178 13.09 -6.89 0.95
N ILE A 179 12.20 -7.44 1.75
CA ILE A 179 12.11 -8.88 2.04
C ILE A 179 10.66 -9.29 2.17
N GLY A 180 10.38 -10.56 1.93
CA GLY A 180 9.02 -11.08 2.08
C GLY A 180 8.90 -12.53 1.70
N TRP A 181 7.69 -12.89 1.42
CA TRP A 181 7.32 -14.21 0.94
C TRP A 181 6.32 -14.08 -0.21
N MET A 182 6.39 -14.99 -1.16
CA MET A 182 5.44 -15.05 -2.27
C MET A 182 5.11 -16.48 -2.67
N TYR A 183 3.87 -16.68 -3.06
CA TYR A 183 3.42 -17.85 -3.77
C TYR A 183 3.67 -17.66 -5.26
N VAL A 184 4.30 -18.64 -5.91
CA VAL A 184 4.47 -18.66 -7.37
C VAL A 184 4.23 -20.10 -7.85
N PRO A 185 3.28 -20.32 -8.75
CA PRO A 185 3.00 -21.68 -9.24
C PRO A 185 4.20 -22.28 -9.98
N LEU A 186 4.20 -23.60 -10.11
CA LEU A 186 5.21 -24.30 -10.88
C LEU A 186 4.98 -24.10 -12.38
N ALA A 187 6.03 -23.81 -13.12
CA ALA A 187 5.94 -23.68 -14.58
C ALA A 187 5.39 -24.95 -15.22
N GLY A 188 4.30 -24.81 -15.99
CA GLY A 188 3.67 -25.91 -16.71
C GLY A 188 2.79 -26.85 -15.86
N ALA A 189 2.76 -26.71 -14.53
CA ALA A 189 1.86 -27.49 -13.66
C ALA A 189 0.49 -26.80 -13.57
N SER A 190 -0.57 -27.61 -13.55
CA SER A 190 -1.92 -27.10 -13.31
C SER A 190 -2.21 -26.93 -11.82
N TYR A 191 -3.20 -26.12 -11.47
CA TYR A 191 -3.69 -26.01 -10.09
C TYR A 191 -4.20 -27.34 -9.54
N TYR A 192 -4.75 -28.21 -10.42
CA TYR A 192 -5.15 -29.57 -10.05
C TYR A 192 -3.94 -30.40 -9.61
N GLU A 193 -2.85 -30.38 -10.36
CA GLU A 193 -1.62 -31.10 -10.02
C GLU A 193 -1.01 -30.60 -8.72
N MET A 194 -0.98 -29.27 -8.51
CA MET A 194 -0.41 -28.70 -7.30
C MET A 194 -1.27 -29.01 -6.07
N PHE A 195 -2.57 -28.80 -6.11
CA PHE A 195 -3.40 -28.83 -4.91
C PHE A 195 -4.16 -30.16 -4.71
N MET A 196 -4.59 -30.83 -5.79
CA MET A 196 -5.32 -32.11 -5.66
C MET A 196 -4.38 -33.30 -5.63
N LEU A 197 -3.27 -33.27 -6.37
CA LEU A 197 -2.26 -34.34 -6.35
C LEU A 197 -1.14 -34.04 -5.33
N GLY A 198 -1.18 -32.92 -4.63
CA GLY A 198 -0.26 -32.57 -3.54
C GLY A 198 1.15 -32.20 -3.98
N ASN A 199 1.36 -31.78 -5.25
CA ASN A 199 2.66 -31.33 -5.74
C ASN A 199 2.92 -29.86 -5.32
N LEU A 200 3.13 -29.65 -4.03
CA LEU A 200 3.35 -28.32 -3.43
C LEU A 200 4.83 -27.94 -3.31
N SER A 201 5.75 -28.79 -3.74
CA SER A 201 7.19 -28.50 -3.67
C SER A 201 7.55 -27.36 -4.62
N GLY A 202 8.17 -26.29 -4.10
CA GLY A 202 8.65 -25.18 -4.92
C GLY A 202 7.62 -24.09 -5.27
N ILE A 203 6.43 -24.09 -4.65
CA ILE A 203 5.44 -23.01 -4.84
C ILE A 203 5.64 -21.83 -3.84
N SER A 204 6.44 -22.05 -2.81
CA SER A 204 6.69 -21.11 -1.71
C SER A 204 8.07 -20.53 -1.85
N HIS A 205 8.17 -19.20 -1.98
CA HIS A 205 9.43 -18.50 -2.22
C HIS A 205 9.66 -17.40 -1.20
N PHE A 206 10.84 -17.38 -0.61
CA PHE A 206 11.35 -16.20 0.06
C PHE A 206 11.67 -15.13 -1.00
N SER A 207 11.23 -13.91 -0.76
CA SER A 207 11.51 -12.77 -1.63
C SER A 207 12.46 -11.79 -0.96
N SER A 208 13.37 -11.24 -1.74
CA SER A 208 14.34 -10.23 -1.35
C SER A 208 14.67 -9.35 -2.55
N VAL A 209 15.44 -8.29 -2.34
CA VAL A 209 15.89 -7.38 -3.41
C VAL A 209 16.64 -8.08 -4.55
N PHE A 210 17.10 -9.33 -4.36
CA PHE A 210 17.82 -10.11 -5.38
C PHE A 210 16.85 -10.80 -6.37
N ASN A 211 15.69 -11.26 -5.92
CA ASN A 211 14.71 -11.97 -6.74
C ASN A 211 13.37 -11.25 -6.89
N LYS A 212 13.14 -10.16 -6.13
CA LYS A 212 11.95 -9.30 -6.24
C LYS A 212 12.35 -7.85 -6.13
N ARG A 213 12.06 -7.07 -7.15
CA ARG A 213 12.34 -5.64 -7.20
C ARG A 213 11.08 -4.89 -7.49
N GLY A 214 10.88 -3.77 -6.82
CA GLY A 214 9.71 -2.93 -7.05
C GLY A 214 9.95 -1.51 -6.57
N ILE A 215 9.21 -0.60 -7.15
CA ILE A 215 9.14 0.78 -6.70
C ILE A 215 7.71 1.29 -6.95
N ASN A 216 7.18 2.02 -5.98
CA ASN A 216 5.84 2.61 -6.05
C ASN A 216 5.90 4.09 -5.64
N PRO A 217 6.38 5.01 -6.50
CA PRO A 217 6.30 6.44 -6.29
C PRO A 217 4.89 6.97 -6.59
N LYS A 218 4.40 7.86 -5.71
CA LYS A 218 3.12 8.56 -5.86
C LYS A 218 3.29 10.03 -5.52
N LEU A 219 2.98 10.91 -6.47
CA LEU A 219 3.01 12.36 -6.31
C LEU A 219 1.58 12.89 -6.27
N THR A 220 1.23 13.59 -5.21
CA THR A 220 -0.11 14.14 -5.03
C THR A 220 -0.09 15.59 -4.59
N VAL A 221 -1.15 16.31 -4.91
CA VAL A 221 -1.40 17.68 -4.47
C VAL A 221 -2.75 17.73 -3.78
N ASP A 222 -2.76 18.18 -2.53
CA ASP A 222 -3.97 18.45 -1.78
C ASP A 222 -4.35 19.92 -1.94
N VAL A 223 -5.56 20.14 -2.44
CA VAL A 223 -6.14 21.46 -2.69
C VAL A 223 -7.28 21.69 -1.69
N PRO A 224 -7.10 22.53 -0.67
CA PRO A 224 -8.17 22.82 0.29
C PRO A 224 -9.23 23.74 -0.32
N PHE A 225 -10.48 23.35 -0.17
CA PHE A 225 -11.68 24.13 -0.44
C PHE A 225 -12.36 24.49 0.87
N LYS A 226 -13.46 25.22 0.81
CA LYS A 226 -14.17 25.71 2.01
C LYS A 226 -14.63 24.58 2.96
N HIS A 227 -15.02 23.43 2.42
CA HIS A 227 -15.59 22.32 3.20
C HIS A 227 -14.94 20.97 2.93
N SER A 228 -13.93 20.92 2.08
CA SER A 228 -13.29 19.67 1.65
C SER A 228 -11.86 19.91 1.20
N VAL A 229 -11.02 18.90 1.32
CA VAL A 229 -9.69 18.87 0.70
C VAL A 229 -9.73 17.85 -0.42
N TRP A 230 -9.46 18.30 -1.63
CA TRP A 230 -9.37 17.43 -2.78
C TRP A 230 -7.92 17.05 -3.03
N ARG A 231 -7.70 15.79 -3.29
CA ARG A 231 -6.39 15.25 -3.67
C ARG A 231 -6.41 14.88 -5.13
N VAL A 232 -5.43 15.34 -5.89
CA VAL A 232 -5.17 14.93 -7.27
C VAL A 232 -3.71 14.51 -7.39
N GLY A 233 -3.41 13.57 -8.28
CA GLY A 233 -2.03 13.13 -8.41
C GLY A 233 -1.81 12.11 -9.50
N ILE A 234 -0.56 11.66 -9.56
CA ILE A 234 -0.09 10.60 -10.43
C ILE A 234 0.66 9.57 -9.61
N GLY A 235 0.53 8.32 -9.96
CA GLY A 235 1.28 7.21 -9.39
C GLY A 235 1.96 6.40 -10.49
N TYR A 236 3.02 5.75 -10.11
CA TYR A 236 3.70 4.76 -10.94
C TYR A 236 4.02 3.55 -10.07
N GLN A 237 3.81 2.36 -10.58
CA GLN A 237 4.23 1.12 -9.94
C GLN A 237 5.03 0.29 -10.92
N LYS A 238 6.17 -0.19 -10.47
CA LYS A 238 6.95 -1.23 -11.15
C LYS A 238 7.18 -2.36 -10.17
N LEU A 239 6.86 -3.59 -10.59
CA LEU A 239 7.11 -4.79 -9.82
C LEU A 239 7.64 -5.87 -10.75
N GLN A 240 8.78 -6.45 -10.42
CA GLN A 240 9.39 -7.56 -11.12
C GLN A 240 9.86 -8.60 -10.12
N TYR A 241 9.60 -9.89 -10.38
CA TYR A 241 10.21 -10.97 -9.61
C TYR A 241 10.56 -12.16 -10.50
N THR A 242 11.50 -12.95 -10.02
CA THR A 242 11.92 -14.20 -10.67
C THR A 242 11.78 -15.35 -9.70
N ALA A 243 11.00 -16.36 -10.07
CA ALA A 243 10.82 -17.61 -9.34
C ALA A 243 10.41 -18.72 -10.33
N ASN A 244 10.75 -19.97 -10.04
CA ASN A 244 10.41 -21.14 -10.86
C ASN A 244 10.80 -20.97 -12.34
N ASN A 245 11.95 -20.31 -12.62
CA ASN A 245 12.41 -19.97 -13.97
C ASN A 245 11.46 -19.06 -14.76
N MET A 246 10.51 -18.42 -14.08
CA MET A 246 9.59 -17.45 -14.66
C MET A 246 9.93 -16.05 -14.19
N VAL A 247 9.85 -15.07 -15.10
CA VAL A 247 10.04 -13.65 -14.80
C VAL A 247 8.68 -12.97 -14.93
N PHE A 248 8.11 -12.62 -13.79
CA PHE A 248 6.91 -11.77 -13.73
C PHE A 248 7.32 -10.31 -13.85
N ASP A 249 6.53 -9.53 -14.59
CA ASP A 249 6.73 -8.08 -14.74
C ASP A 249 5.39 -7.36 -14.77
N LYS A 250 5.21 -6.36 -13.89
CA LYS A 250 4.07 -5.44 -13.90
C LYS A 250 4.58 -4.01 -13.92
N SER A 251 4.02 -3.20 -14.80
CA SER A 251 4.17 -1.74 -14.80
C SER A 251 2.80 -1.10 -14.85
N GLU A 252 2.60 -0.08 -14.06
CA GLU A 252 1.36 0.66 -13.98
C GLU A 252 1.63 2.15 -13.86
N MET A 253 0.86 2.96 -14.55
CA MET A 253 0.80 4.41 -14.38
C MET A 253 -0.64 4.79 -14.15
N ASN A 254 -0.91 5.58 -13.10
CA ASN A 254 -2.27 5.98 -12.77
C ASN A 254 -2.40 7.50 -12.57
N ILE A 255 -3.58 8.01 -12.87
CA ILE A 255 -4.03 9.36 -12.52
C ILE A 255 -5.10 9.20 -11.45
N ILE A 256 -4.93 9.86 -10.32
CA ILE A 256 -5.77 9.70 -9.14
C ILE A 256 -6.47 11.01 -8.79
N ILE A 257 -7.71 10.87 -8.31
CA ILE A 257 -8.49 11.94 -7.72
C ILE A 257 -9.19 11.41 -6.47
N GLY A 258 -9.33 12.26 -5.46
CA GLY A 258 -10.00 11.86 -4.23
C GLY A 258 -10.16 12.99 -3.24
N THR A 259 -10.45 12.61 -2.00
CA THR A 259 -10.67 13.55 -0.89
C THR A 259 -9.88 13.14 0.33
N THR A 260 -9.39 14.14 1.05
CA THR A 260 -8.72 13.98 2.33
C THR A 260 -9.51 14.72 3.41
N PHE A 261 -9.67 14.10 4.57
CA PHE A 261 -10.37 14.69 5.71
C PHE A 261 -9.82 14.15 7.04
N ASP A 262 -9.87 14.99 8.06
CA ASP A 262 -9.48 14.63 9.41
C ASP A 262 -10.69 14.17 10.21
N MET A 263 -10.52 13.07 10.91
CA MET A 263 -11.51 12.50 11.82
C MET A 263 -11.00 12.49 13.25
N ILE A 264 -11.90 12.75 14.17
CA ILE A 264 -11.65 12.63 15.60
C ILE A 264 -12.20 11.29 16.06
N GLY A 265 -11.35 10.46 16.65
CA GLY A 265 -11.78 9.24 17.34
C GLY A 265 -12.33 9.60 18.71
N PHE A 266 -13.65 9.66 18.88
CA PHE A 266 -14.25 9.83 20.19
C PHE A 266 -14.31 8.49 20.93
N GLY A 267 -13.48 8.34 21.96
CA GLY A 267 -13.64 7.30 22.97
C GLY A 267 -14.72 7.71 23.99
N GLY A 268 -16.00 7.40 23.74
CA GLY A 268 -17.08 7.69 24.69
C GLY A 268 -18.02 8.84 24.32
N ARG A 269 -18.93 9.20 25.23
CA ARG A 269 -19.96 10.24 25.05
C ARG A 269 -19.42 11.65 25.22
N MET A 270 -18.59 12.14 24.31
CA MET A 270 -18.19 13.55 24.31
C MET A 270 -19.24 14.44 23.63
N ARG A 271 -19.77 15.43 24.37
CA ARG A 271 -20.78 16.38 23.87
C ARG A 271 -20.19 17.64 23.19
N LYS A 272 -18.88 17.89 23.30
CA LYS A 272 -18.21 19.06 22.70
C LYS A 272 -16.89 18.62 22.05
N ALA A 273 -16.61 19.16 20.86
CA ALA A 273 -15.32 18.99 20.21
C ALA A 273 -14.23 19.69 21.05
N PRO A 274 -13.11 19.03 21.35
CA PRO A 274 -12.00 19.64 22.04
C PRO A 274 -11.34 20.74 21.22
N SER A 275 -10.62 21.66 21.85
CA SER A 275 -9.97 22.79 21.18
C SER A 275 -8.54 22.49 20.69
N ASN A 276 -7.91 21.41 21.20
CA ASN A 276 -6.50 21.10 20.93
C ASN A 276 -6.35 19.82 20.14
N PHE A 277 -6.22 19.94 18.83
CA PHE A 277 -6.04 18.83 17.89
C PHE A 277 -4.62 18.76 17.37
N ILE A 278 -4.13 17.53 17.12
CA ILE A 278 -2.84 17.29 16.48
C ILE A 278 -3.07 16.40 15.26
N SER A 279 -2.77 16.94 14.08
CA SER A 279 -2.83 16.22 12.80
C SER A 279 -1.48 15.55 12.50
N PRO A 280 -1.46 14.29 11.99
CA PRO A 280 -0.21 13.62 11.61
C PRO A 280 0.40 14.15 10.31
N THR A 281 -0.23 15.12 9.68
CA THR A 281 0.23 15.72 8.42
C THR A 281 0.62 17.20 8.57
N GLU A 282 0.62 17.70 9.81
CA GLU A 282 1.07 19.06 10.15
C GLU A 282 2.46 19.11 10.76
#